data_36630b4ceaae55bcacce3b0f6ee074b6
#
_entry.id   36630b4ceaae55bcacce3b0f6ee074b6
#
_cell.length_a   1.000
_cell.length_b   1.000
_cell.length_c   1.000
_cell.angle_alpha   90.00
_cell.angle_beta   90.00
_cell.angle_gamma   90.00
#
_symmetry.space_group_name_H-M   'P 1'
#
loop_
_entity.id
_entity.type
_entity.pdbx_description
1 polymer ?
#
loop_
_entity_poly.entity_id
_entity_poly.type
_entity_poly.pdbx_seq_one_letter_code
_entity_poly.pdbx_strand_id
1 'polypeptide(L)'
;DLQNAIHADYGKHPSETDITEIYPCIAEINHTISHLRKWMKPKRVGTPLALFGTRSELRFEPRGLVLILSPWNYPFNLLINPLVAAMSAGNCCILKPSSKVPHTSKFLKTFISSLFDEGEVALFEGSSAISNDLLKLPFDHIFFTGSPKIGKEVMAAAAQHLATVTLELGGKSPAIIDQTADIRKTAERLMWGKFINAGQTCVAPDFALIHQSKLAEFLKESRAILMSRF
;
A
#
# COMPACT_ATOMS: atom_id res chain seq x y z
N ASP A 1 -6.93 -7.40 19.65
CA ASP A 1 -6.06 -6.38 19.12
C ASP A 1 -5.56 -6.78 17.72
N LEU A 2 -4.92 -5.87 16.96
CA LEU A 2 -4.49 -6.08 15.58
C LEU A 2 -3.43 -7.19 15.47
N GLN A 3 -2.46 -7.23 16.37
CA GLN A 3 -1.38 -8.23 16.35
C GLN A 3 -1.96 -9.65 16.45
N ASN A 4 -2.93 -9.86 17.36
CA ASN A 4 -3.60 -11.15 17.51
C ASN A 4 -4.41 -11.52 16.27
N ALA A 5 -5.09 -10.57 15.64
CA ALA A 5 -5.86 -10.79 14.43
C ALA A 5 -4.96 -11.22 13.25
N ILE A 6 -3.86 -10.50 13.02
CA ILE A 6 -2.88 -10.81 11.97
C ILE A 6 -2.18 -12.15 12.26
N HIS A 7 -1.82 -12.42 13.51
CA HIS A 7 -1.24 -13.70 13.90
C HIS A 7 -2.21 -14.87 13.66
N ALA A 8 -3.48 -14.68 13.97
CA ALA A 8 -4.52 -15.70 13.71
C ALA A 8 -4.72 -15.99 12.21
N ASP A 9 -4.52 -15.00 11.34
CA ASP A 9 -4.68 -15.17 9.90
C ASP A 9 -3.50 -15.93 9.25
N TYR A 10 -2.24 -15.63 9.64
CA TYR A 10 -1.08 -16.24 8.98
C TYR A 10 0.21 -16.31 9.83
N GLY A 11 0.10 -16.24 11.15
CA GLY A 11 1.22 -16.50 12.06
C GLY A 11 2.28 -15.41 12.13
N LYS A 12 2.02 -14.20 11.61
CA LYS A 12 2.98 -13.09 11.65
C LYS A 12 3.31 -12.71 13.09
N HIS A 13 4.61 -12.56 13.39
CA HIS A 13 5.05 -12.22 14.75
C HIS A 13 4.59 -10.81 15.15
N PRO A 14 4.19 -10.58 16.42
CA PRO A 14 3.72 -9.25 16.87
C PRO A 14 4.70 -8.11 16.58
N SER A 15 6.00 -8.29 16.85
CA SER A 15 7.01 -7.27 16.55
C SER A 15 7.13 -6.95 15.06
N GLU A 16 6.93 -7.95 14.19
CA GLU A 16 6.91 -7.73 12.75
C GLU A 16 5.64 -6.99 12.32
N THR A 17 4.50 -7.28 12.95
CA THR A 17 3.27 -6.52 12.77
C THR A 17 3.46 -5.05 13.16
N ASP A 18 4.11 -4.77 14.29
CA ASP A 18 4.38 -3.39 14.72
C ASP A 18 5.20 -2.62 13.69
N ILE A 19 6.29 -3.21 13.20
CA ILE A 19 7.23 -2.56 12.28
C ILE A 19 6.63 -2.40 10.87
N THR A 20 5.83 -3.36 10.41
CA THR A 20 5.40 -3.40 9.00
C THR A 20 3.97 -2.95 8.75
N GLU A 21 3.14 -2.92 9.79
CA GLU A 21 1.72 -2.56 9.68
C GLU A 21 1.40 -1.29 10.48
N ILE A 22 1.76 -1.25 11.76
CA ILE A 22 1.35 -0.17 12.67
C ILE A 22 2.22 1.07 12.49
N TYR A 23 3.55 0.90 12.61
CA TYR A 23 4.48 2.03 12.54
C TYR A 23 4.40 2.81 11.23
N PRO A 24 4.34 2.19 10.03
CA PRO A 24 4.19 2.92 8.78
C PRO A 24 2.92 3.77 8.72
N CYS A 25 1.80 3.26 9.26
CA CYS A 25 0.55 4.02 9.30
C CYS A 25 0.64 5.23 10.24
N ILE A 26 1.22 5.06 11.43
CA ILE A 26 1.44 6.18 12.37
C ILE A 26 2.36 7.24 11.75
N ALA A 27 3.43 6.81 11.08
CA ALA A 27 4.36 7.71 10.41
C ALA A 27 3.66 8.52 9.29
N GLU A 28 2.84 7.85 8.46
CA GLU A 28 2.08 8.48 7.38
C GLU A 28 1.03 9.46 7.91
N ILE A 29 0.29 9.09 8.97
CA ILE A 29 -0.68 9.98 9.62
C ILE A 29 0.00 11.24 10.13
N ASN A 30 1.11 11.11 10.86
CA ASN A 30 1.86 12.24 11.40
C ASN A 30 2.43 13.13 10.29
N HIS A 31 2.97 12.52 9.23
CA HIS A 31 3.45 13.24 8.06
C HIS A 31 2.32 14.04 7.40
N THR A 32 1.19 13.40 7.17
CA THR A 32 0.01 14.03 6.57
C THR A 32 -0.50 15.19 7.41
N ILE A 33 -0.70 15.01 8.71
CA ILE A 33 -1.17 16.09 9.62
C ILE A 33 -0.23 17.28 9.57
N SER A 34 1.09 17.05 9.59
CA SER A 34 2.09 18.12 9.61
C SER A 34 2.17 18.90 8.29
N HIS A 35 1.76 18.29 7.17
CA HIS A 35 1.89 18.89 5.83
C HIS A 35 0.56 19.33 5.21
N LEU A 36 -0.58 18.84 5.69
CA LEU A 36 -1.89 19.02 5.08
C LEU A 36 -2.23 20.50 4.81
N ARG A 37 -2.01 21.38 5.77
CA ARG A 37 -2.24 22.83 5.61
C ARG A 37 -1.42 23.43 4.46
N LYS A 38 -0.23 22.92 4.20
CA LYS A 38 0.62 23.36 3.08
C LYS A 38 0.10 22.82 1.76
N TRP A 39 -0.32 21.56 1.72
CA TRP A 39 -0.82 20.92 0.50
C TRP A 39 -2.14 21.52 0.02
N MET A 40 -3.02 21.94 0.93
CA MET A 40 -4.30 22.57 0.62
C MET A 40 -4.19 24.00 0.04
N LYS A 41 -3.02 24.64 0.14
CA LYS A 41 -2.85 26.02 -0.37
C LYS A 41 -2.90 26.05 -1.90
N PRO A 42 -3.67 26.99 -2.49
CA PRO A 42 -3.62 27.22 -3.92
C PRO A 42 -2.21 27.59 -4.38
N LYS A 43 -1.80 27.05 -5.53
CA LYS A 43 -0.49 27.33 -6.15
C LYS A 43 -0.69 28.33 -7.29
N ARG A 44 -0.02 29.49 -7.21
CA ARG A 44 0.03 30.44 -8.32
C ARG A 44 0.76 29.83 -9.51
N VAL A 45 0.19 30.02 -10.70
CA VAL A 45 0.79 29.63 -11.97
C VAL A 45 0.90 30.84 -12.88
N GLY A 46 1.74 30.77 -13.91
CA GLY A 46 1.91 31.85 -14.87
C GLY A 46 0.61 32.16 -15.59
N THR A 47 0.27 33.44 -15.74
CA THR A 47 -0.89 33.88 -16.51
C THR A 47 -0.41 34.35 -17.87
N PRO A 48 -0.97 33.83 -18.98
CA PRO A 48 -0.62 34.28 -20.34
C PRO A 48 -0.84 35.78 -20.52
N LEU A 49 -0.05 36.43 -21.36
CA LEU A 49 -0.14 37.87 -21.62
C LEU A 49 -1.53 38.30 -22.13
N ALA A 50 -2.18 37.44 -22.89
CA ALA A 50 -3.55 37.65 -23.38
C ALA A 50 -4.60 37.82 -22.26
N LEU A 51 -4.27 37.36 -21.04
CA LEU A 51 -5.12 37.47 -19.84
C LEU A 51 -4.54 38.49 -18.83
N PHE A 52 -3.83 39.49 -19.33
CA PHE A 52 -3.24 40.55 -18.48
C PHE A 52 -4.31 41.17 -17.56
N GLY A 53 -3.95 41.40 -16.29
CA GLY A 53 -4.87 41.89 -15.28
C GLY A 53 -5.64 40.80 -14.52
N THR A 54 -5.48 39.52 -14.90
CA THR A 54 -6.09 38.37 -14.19
C THR A 54 -5.06 37.61 -13.36
N ARG A 55 -5.53 36.65 -12.55
CA ARG A 55 -4.68 35.74 -11.75
C ARG A 55 -5.04 34.31 -12.06
N SER A 56 -4.03 33.48 -12.32
CA SER A 56 -4.19 32.05 -12.51
C SER A 56 -3.64 31.28 -11.31
N GLU A 57 -4.39 30.30 -10.84
CA GLU A 57 -3.98 29.42 -9.73
C GLU A 57 -4.45 27.99 -9.92
N LEU A 58 -3.71 27.03 -9.40
CA LEU A 58 -4.07 25.62 -9.30
C LEU A 58 -4.64 25.36 -7.92
N ARG A 59 -5.86 24.84 -7.83
CA ARG A 59 -6.49 24.35 -6.61
C ARG A 59 -6.68 22.86 -6.66
N PHE A 60 -6.48 22.22 -5.50
CA PHE A 60 -6.76 20.79 -5.33
C PHE A 60 -8.14 20.66 -4.67
N GLU A 61 -8.97 19.80 -5.22
CA GLU A 61 -10.31 19.49 -4.72
C GLU A 61 -10.47 17.99 -4.56
N PRO A 62 -11.33 17.51 -3.62
CA PRO A 62 -11.62 16.08 -3.49
C PRO A 62 -12.22 15.53 -4.78
N ARG A 63 -11.98 14.28 -5.07
CA ARG A 63 -12.61 13.59 -6.21
C ARG A 63 -14.05 13.23 -5.93
N GLY A 64 -14.38 12.90 -4.67
CA GLY A 64 -15.71 12.46 -4.24
C GLY A 64 -15.66 11.15 -3.46
N LEU A 65 -16.16 10.07 -4.05
CA LEU A 65 -16.23 8.75 -3.43
C LEU A 65 -15.09 7.84 -3.94
N VAL A 66 -14.30 7.32 -3.01
CA VAL A 66 -13.14 6.48 -3.30
C VAL A 66 -13.39 5.04 -2.82
N LEU A 67 -13.17 4.05 -3.69
CA LEU A 67 -13.12 2.65 -3.33
C LEU A 67 -11.67 2.22 -3.09
N ILE A 68 -11.38 1.60 -1.94
CA ILE A 68 -10.07 1.05 -1.59
C ILE A 68 -10.18 -0.46 -1.44
N LEU A 69 -9.54 -1.19 -2.36
CA LEU A 69 -9.46 -2.66 -2.37
C LEU A 69 -8.07 -3.07 -1.92
N SER A 70 -7.92 -3.63 -0.71
CA SER A 70 -6.63 -3.99 -0.14
C SER A 70 -6.31 -5.49 -0.21
N PRO A 71 -5.02 -5.86 -0.30
CA PRO A 71 -4.58 -7.24 -0.35
C PRO A 71 -4.49 -7.87 1.04
N TRP A 72 -3.95 -9.08 1.09
CA TRP A 72 -3.84 -9.90 2.30
C TRP A 72 -2.47 -9.87 2.98
N ASN A 73 -1.41 -9.44 2.27
CA ASN A 73 -0.02 -9.57 2.76
C ASN A 73 0.39 -8.51 3.79
N TYR A 74 -0.14 -7.30 3.69
CA TYR A 74 -0.06 -6.24 4.69
C TYR A 74 -1.45 -5.62 4.85
N PRO A 75 -2.38 -6.35 5.47
CA PRO A 75 -3.81 -6.03 5.40
C PRO A 75 -4.21 -4.75 6.11
N PHE A 76 -3.49 -4.35 7.16
CA PHE A 76 -3.72 -3.10 7.85
C PHE A 76 -3.05 -1.92 7.13
N ASN A 77 -1.76 -2.02 6.88
CA ASN A 77 -0.97 -0.96 6.25
C ASN A 77 -1.52 -0.58 4.86
N LEU A 78 -1.76 -1.59 3.99
CA LEU A 78 -2.23 -1.36 2.62
C LEU A 78 -3.73 -1.01 2.52
N LEU A 79 -4.44 -0.97 3.64
CA LEU A 79 -5.78 -0.38 3.72
C LEU A 79 -5.75 1.03 4.30
N ILE A 80 -5.01 1.22 5.40
CA ILE A 80 -5.02 2.47 6.18
C ILE A 80 -4.24 3.58 5.48
N ASN A 81 -3.07 3.32 4.89
CA ASN A 81 -2.31 4.37 4.22
C ASN A 81 -3.06 4.98 3.01
N PRO A 82 -3.69 4.20 2.11
CA PRO A 82 -4.57 4.78 1.09
C PRO A 82 -5.78 5.52 1.67
N LEU A 83 -6.36 5.03 2.78
CA LEU A 83 -7.45 5.72 3.47
C LEU A 83 -7.00 7.09 3.99
N VAL A 84 -5.84 7.17 4.65
CA VAL A 84 -5.26 8.45 5.13
C VAL A 84 -5.09 9.43 3.98
N ALA A 85 -4.55 8.98 2.84
CA ALA A 85 -4.38 9.81 1.66
C ALA A 85 -5.72 10.29 1.07
N ALA A 86 -6.70 9.40 0.95
CA ALA A 86 -8.01 9.73 0.40
C ALA A 86 -8.78 10.70 1.30
N MET A 87 -8.82 10.46 2.61
CA MET A 87 -9.48 11.33 3.58
C MET A 87 -8.80 12.69 3.71
N SER A 88 -7.48 12.74 3.71
CA SER A 88 -6.73 14.00 3.76
C SER A 88 -6.99 14.90 2.55
N ALA A 89 -7.37 14.31 1.43
CA ALA A 89 -7.82 15.03 0.23
C ALA A 89 -9.32 15.40 0.26
N GLY A 90 -10.06 15.07 1.34
CA GLY A 90 -11.47 15.41 1.54
C GLY A 90 -12.46 14.44 0.89
N ASN A 91 -12.06 13.21 0.58
CA ASN A 91 -12.92 12.19 -0.03
C ASN A 91 -13.64 11.35 1.04
N CYS A 92 -14.83 10.85 0.69
CA CYS A 92 -15.47 9.73 1.38
C CYS A 92 -14.93 8.41 0.85
N CYS A 93 -14.88 7.35 1.69
CA CYS A 93 -14.21 6.11 1.32
C CYS A 93 -15.07 4.87 1.58
N ILE A 94 -15.05 3.94 0.64
CA ILE A 94 -15.50 2.57 0.85
C ILE A 94 -14.29 1.64 0.86
N LEU A 95 -14.18 0.85 1.92
CA LEU A 95 -13.07 -0.05 2.17
C LEU A 95 -13.48 -1.50 1.97
N LYS A 96 -12.65 -2.28 1.29
CA LYS A 96 -12.86 -3.71 1.13
C LYS A 96 -11.54 -4.46 1.36
N PRO A 97 -11.28 -4.94 2.57
CA PRO A 97 -10.11 -5.78 2.86
C PRO A 97 -10.22 -7.15 2.20
N SER A 98 -9.10 -7.83 2.07
CA SER A 98 -9.05 -9.17 1.47
C SER A 98 -9.81 -10.20 2.29
N SER A 99 -10.59 -11.05 1.64
CA SER A 99 -11.26 -12.21 2.28
C SER A 99 -10.30 -13.31 2.75
N LYS A 100 -9.01 -13.23 2.39
CA LYS A 100 -7.98 -14.19 2.82
C LYS A 100 -7.48 -13.96 4.25
N VAL A 101 -7.86 -12.84 4.86
CA VAL A 101 -7.47 -12.44 6.23
C VAL A 101 -8.72 -12.09 7.05
N PRO A 102 -9.56 -13.11 7.36
CA PRO A 102 -10.87 -12.88 7.98
C PRO A 102 -10.79 -12.29 9.39
N HIS A 103 -9.79 -12.67 10.20
CA HIS A 103 -9.63 -12.14 11.55
C HIS A 103 -9.24 -10.66 11.51
N THR A 104 -8.29 -10.30 10.64
CA THR A 104 -7.89 -8.90 10.43
C THR A 104 -9.03 -8.09 9.83
N SER A 105 -9.79 -8.64 8.87
CA SER A 105 -10.95 -7.95 8.28
C SER A 105 -12.01 -7.62 9.34
N LYS A 106 -12.33 -8.58 10.22
CA LYS A 106 -13.26 -8.38 11.33
C LYS A 106 -12.75 -7.30 12.31
N PHE A 107 -11.47 -7.34 12.65
CA PHE A 107 -10.85 -6.28 13.47
C PHE A 107 -11.00 -4.92 12.81
N LEU A 108 -10.65 -4.81 11.52
CA LEU A 108 -10.76 -3.58 10.74
C LEU A 108 -12.20 -3.05 10.69
N LYS A 109 -13.21 -3.91 10.52
CA LYS A 109 -14.62 -3.51 10.54
C LYS A 109 -14.98 -2.80 11.85
N THR A 110 -14.63 -3.43 12.98
CA THR A 110 -14.90 -2.85 14.31
C THR A 110 -14.10 -1.55 14.52
N PHE A 111 -12.83 -1.55 14.13
CA PHE A 111 -11.93 -0.39 14.28
C PHE A 111 -12.42 0.81 13.48
N ILE A 112 -12.74 0.64 12.20
CA ILE A 112 -13.24 1.72 11.34
C ILE A 112 -14.59 2.26 11.85
N SER A 113 -15.54 1.37 12.18
CA SER A 113 -16.85 1.79 12.69
C SER A 113 -16.80 2.48 14.06
N SER A 114 -15.71 2.34 14.81
CA SER A 114 -15.49 3.07 16.07
C SER A 114 -14.95 4.48 15.89
N LEU A 115 -14.41 4.79 14.70
CA LEU A 115 -13.72 6.07 14.42
C LEU A 115 -14.51 6.99 13.50
N PHE A 116 -15.31 6.43 12.59
CA PHE A 116 -15.97 7.18 11.51
C PHE A 116 -17.44 6.83 11.40
N ASP A 117 -18.24 7.83 11.01
CA ASP A 117 -19.60 7.59 10.56
C ASP A 117 -19.59 6.85 9.20
N GLU A 118 -20.59 6.00 8.98
CA GLU A 118 -20.67 5.19 7.75
C GLU A 118 -20.77 6.04 6.48
N GLY A 119 -21.31 7.26 6.59
CA GLY A 119 -21.33 8.23 5.49
C GLY A 119 -19.98 8.82 5.12
N GLU A 120 -18.98 8.72 6.00
CA GLU A 120 -17.61 9.18 5.75
C GLU A 120 -16.71 8.02 5.29
N VAL A 121 -16.71 6.93 6.07
CA VAL A 121 -15.90 5.73 5.79
C VAL A 121 -16.71 4.47 6.11
N ALA A 122 -17.05 3.70 5.08
CA ALA A 122 -17.71 2.41 5.22
C ALA A 122 -16.76 1.25 4.91
N LEU A 123 -16.83 0.15 5.66
CA LEU A 123 -16.04 -1.05 5.39
C LEU A 123 -16.96 -2.26 5.17
N PHE A 124 -16.74 -2.95 4.04
CA PHE A 124 -17.44 -4.16 3.65
C PHE A 124 -16.52 -5.38 3.71
N GLU A 125 -16.89 -6.36 4.52
CA GLU A 125 -16.25 -7.68 4.54
C GLU A 125 -16.87 -8.61 3.50
N GLY A 126 -16.20 -9.71 3.23
CA GLY A 126 -16.75 -10.79 2.41
C GLY A 126 -15.87 -11.21 1.24
N SER A 127 -16.39 -12.10 0.42
CA SER A 127 -15.67 -12.73 -0.70
C SER A 127 -15.42 -11.77 -1.86
N SER A 128 -14.79 -12.30 -2.92
CA SER A 128 -14.61 -11.57 -4.19
C SER A 128 -15.93 -11.16 -4.85
N ALA A 129 -17.05 -11.82 -4.53
CA ALA A 129 -18.36 -11.41 -5.01
C ALA A 129 -18.72 -9.99 -4.57
N ILE A 130 -18.47 -9.65 -3.29
CA ILE A 130 -18.69 -8.29 -2.78
C ILE A 130 -17.78 -7.28 -3.52
N SER A 131 -16.51 -7.62 -3.79
CA SER A 131 -15.63 -6.75 -4.59
C SER A 131 -16.18 -6.52 -5.99
N ASN A 132 -16.70 -7.56 -6.63
CA ASN A 132 -17.29 -7.46 -7.97
C ASN A 132 -18.58 -6.62 -7.97
N ASP A 133 -19.39 -6.70 -6.90
CA ASP A 133 -20.58 -5.87 -6.79
C ASP A 133 -20.23 -4.41 -6.51
N LEU A 134 -19.24 -4.13 -5.67
CA LEU A 134 -18.72 -2.77 -5.47
C LEU A 134 -18.17 -2.17 -6.76
N LEU A 135 -17.45 -2.94 -7.57
CA LEU A 135 -16.90 -2.46 -8.84
C LEU A 135 -17.96 -2.07 -9.89
N LYS A 136 -19.23 -2.44 -9.70
CA LYS A 136 -20.34 -1.99 -10.56
C LYS A 136 -20.87 -0.60 -10.18
N LEU A 137 -20.49 -0.07 -9.01
CA LEU A 137 -20.97 1.21 -8.52
C LEU A 137 -20.15 2.39 -9.08
N PRO A 138 -20.76 3.57 -9.20
CA PRO A 138 -20.12 4.75 -9.80
C PRO A 138 -19.19 5.45 -8.80
N PHE A 139 -17.99 4.93 -8.62
CA PHE A 139 -16.93 5.61 -7.87
C PHE A 139 -16.24 6.68 -8.72
N ASP A 140 -15.66 7.69 -8.06
CA ASP A 140 -14.85 8.72 -8.70
C ASP A 140 -13.38 8.28 -8.80
N HIS A 141 -12.93 7.43 -7.86
CA HIS A 141 -11.60 6.86 -7.85
C HIS A 141 -11.59 5.46 -7.24
N ILE A 142 -10.78 4.56 -7.82
CA ILE A 142 -10.55 3.22 -7.27
C ILE A 142 -9.06 3.04 -6.99
N PHE A 143 -8.72 2.79 -5.73
CA PHE A 143 -7.38 2.41 -5.31
C PHE A 143 -7.35 0.89 -5.11
N PHE A 144 -6.51 0.20 -5.83
CA PHE A 144 -6.38 -1.25 -5.78
C PHE A 144 -4.94 -1.67 -5.56
N THR A 145 -4.70 -2.54 -4.59
CA THR A 145 -3.42 -3.23 -4.40
C THR A 145 -3.63 -4.74 -4.55
N GLY A 146 -2.88 -5.36 -5.47
CA GLY A 146 -3.00 -6.79 -5.72
C GLY A 146 -2.31 -7.30 -6.97
N SER A 147 -2.86 -8.34 -7.60
CA SER A 147 -2.26 -8.93 -8.78
C SER A 147 -2.55 -8.14 -10.07
N PRO A 148 -1.63 -8.17 -11.08
CA PRO A 148 -1.88 -7.54 -12.38
C PRO A 148 -3.15 -8.06 -13.08
N LYS A 149 -3.51 -9.34 -12.86
CA LYS A 149 -4.74 -9.92 -13.44
C LYS A 149 -5.98 -9.19 -12.92
N ILE A 150 -6.12 -9.06 -11.60
CA ILE A 150 -7.27 -8.38 -10.98
C ILE A 150 -7.20 -6.87 -11.26
N GLY A 151 -6.02 -6.26 -11.28
CA GLY A 151 -5.84 -4.85 -11.64
C GLY A 151 -6.42 -4.50 -13.00
N LYS A 152 -6.30 -5.38 -14.00
CA LYS A 152 -6.93 -5.21 -15.32
C LYS A 152 -8.46 -5.24 -15.24
N GLU A 153 -9.01 -6.12 -14.41
CA GLU A 153 -10.46 -6.21 -14.18
C GLU A 153 -10.98 -4.94 -13.48
N VAL A 154 -10.26 -4.44 -12.47
CA VAL A 154 -10.56 -3.18 -11.78
C VAL A 154 -10.53 -2.00 -12.75
N MET A 155 -9.51 -1.91 -13.61
CA MET A 155 -9.39 -0.85 -14.59
C MET A 155 -10.53 -0.88 -15.62
N ALA A 156 -10.92 -2.08 -16.07
CA ALA A 156 -12.05 -2.24 -17.01
C ALA A 156 -13.38 -1.84 -16.37
N ALA A 157 -13.60 -2.16 -15.08
CA ALA A 157 -14.79 -1.73 -14.35
C ALA A 157 -14.82 -0.21 -14.15
N ALA A 158 -13.72 0.41 -13.75
CA ALA A 158 -13.59 1.85 -13.57
C ALA A 158 -13.92 2.62 -14.85
N ALA A 159 -13.53 2.09 -16.00
CA ALA A 159 -13.79 2.71 -17.31
C ALA A 159 -15.29 2.88 -17.61
N GLN A 160 -16.17 2.03 -17.05
CA GLN A 160 -17.62 2.14 -17.25
C GLN A 160 -18.21 3.44 -16.66
N HIS A 161 -17.54 4.00 -15.67
CA HIS A 161 -17.97 5.21 -14.95
C HIS A 161 -16.99 6.39 -15.13
N LEU A 162 -16.00 6.24 -16.02
CA LEU A 162 -14.89 7.20 -16.21
C LEU A 162 -14.13 7.48 -14.90
N ALA A 163 -14.17 6.53 -13.95
CA ALA A 163 -13.44 6.63 -12.70
C ALA A 163 -11.92 6.55 -12.94
N THR A 164 -11.16 7.32 -12.18
CA THR A 164 -9.71 7.19 -12.20
C THR A 164 -9.26 6.00 -11.36
N VAL A 165 -8.08 5.43 -11.65
CA VAL A 165 -7.55 4.29 -10.91
C VAL A 165 -6.11 4.54 -10.45
N THR A 166 -5.79 4.03 -9.26
CA THR A 166 -4.41 3.79 -8.80
C THR A 166 -4.25 2.29 -8.62
N LEU A 167 -3.29 1.70 -9.31
CA LEU A 167 -3.02 0.26 -9.28
C LEU A 167 -1.63 0.02 -8.69
N GLU A 168 -1.58 -0.54 -7.48
CA GLU A 168 -0.37 -1.03 -6.84
C GLU A 168 -0.28 -2.54 -7.06
N LEU A 169 0.71 -2.98 -7.82
CA LEU A 169 0.78 -4.34 -8.33
C LEU A 169 2.04 -5.06 -7.83
N GLY A 170 2.14 -6.36 -8.10
CA GLY A 170 3.32 -7.14 -7.78
C GLY A 170 4.54 -6.74 -8.63
N GLY A 171 5.71 -7.11 -8.16
CA GLY A 171 6.99 -6.82 -8.81
C GLY A 171 7.89 -8.04 -8.95
N LYS A 172 8.91 -7.92 -9.78
CA LYS A 172 10.04 -8.84 -10.00
C LYS A 172 11.35 -8.09 -9.74
N SER A 173 11.50 -7.59 -8.51
CA SER A 173 12.61 -6.70 -8.13
C SER A 173 13.96 -7.41 -8.17
N PRO A 174 14.85 -7.13 -9.15
CA PRO A 174 16.19 -7.69 -9.20
C PRO A 174 17.11 -7.02 -8.17
N ALA A 175 17.96 -7.83 -7.52
CA ALA A 175 19.08 -7.32 -6.75
C ALA A 175 20.37 -7.48 -7.58
N ILE A 176 21.05 -6.38 -7.87
CA ILE A 176 22.29 -6.37 -8.66
C ILE A 176 23.48 -6.22 -7.73
N ILE A 177 24.38 -7.19 -7.73
CA ILE A 177 25.56 -7.26 -6.86
C ILE A 177 26.80 -7.31 -7.74
N ASP A 178 27.48 -6.19 -7.86
CA ASP A 178 28.68 -6.06 -8.67
C ASP A 178 29.97 -6.50 -7.92
N GLN A 179 31.10 -6.42 -8.60
CA GLN A 179 32.41 -6.82 -8.05
C GLN A 179 32.88 -5.94 -6.90
N THR A 180 32.37 -4.73 -6.72
CA THR A 180 32.78 -3.76 -5.68
C THR A 180 31.94 -3.90 -4.41
N ALA A 181 30.88 -4.70 -4.43
CA ALA A 181 29.96 -4.86 -3.31
C ALA A 181 30.65 -5.46 -2.07
N ASP A 182 30.33 -4.90 -0.88
CA ASP A 182 30.62 -5.51 0.41
C ASP A 182 29.63 -6.69 0.62
N ILE A 183 30.09 -7.90 0.43
CA ILE A 183 29.24 -9.08 0.34
C ILE A 183 28.53 -9.38 1.65
N ARG A 184 29.20 -9.23 2.79
CA ARG A 184 28.58 -9.50 4.09
C ARG A 184 27.40 -8.55 4.36
N LYS A 185 27.59 -7.24 4.19
CA LYS A 185 26.50 -6.26 4.36
C LYS A 185 25.40 -6.43 3.32
N THR A 186 25.77 -6.79 2.10
CA THR A 186 24.80 -7.06 1.03
C THR A 186 23.94 -8.27 1.37
N ALA A 187 24.55 -9.38 1.79
CA ALA A 187 23.83 -10.57 2.21
C ALA A 187 22.90 -10.28 3.41
N GLU A 188 23.39 -9.55 4.44
CA GLU A 188 22.57 -9.17 5.59
C GLU A 188 21.31 -8.39 5.18
N ARG A 189 21.45 -7.37 4.34
CA ARG A 189 20.34 -6.54 3.87
C ARG A 189 19.40 -7.29 2.95
N LEU A 190 19.97 -8.09 2.03
CA LEU A 190 19.19 -8.83 1.05
C LEU A 190 18.36 -9.93 1.71
N MET A 191 18.94 -10.68 2.65
CA MET A 191 18.22 -11.71 3.39
C MET A 191 17.12 -11.09 4.26
N TRP A 192 17.40 -10.00 4.96
CA TRP A 192 16.36 -9.28 5.69
C TRP A 192 15.23 -8.82 4.77
N GLY A 193 15.54 -8.12 3.68
CA GLY A 193 14.53 -7.61 2.73
C GLY A 193 13.75 -8.71 2.01
N LYS A 194 14.36 -9.91 1.83
CA LYS A 194 13.68 -11.05 1.23
C LYS A 194 12.76 -11.78 2.20
N PHE A 195 13.17 -11.94 3.46
CA PHE A 195 12.47 -12.82 4.41
C PHE A 195 11.49 -12.09 5.35
N ILE A 196 11.51 -10.76 5.38
CA ILE A 196 10.44 -10.00 6.05
C ILE A 196 9.10 -10.40 5.44
N ASN A 197 8.09 -10.59 6.28
CA ASN A 197 6.75 -11.08 5.90
C ASN A 197 6.79 -12.39 5.07
N ALA A 198 7.76 -13.27 5.35
CA ALA A 198 8.02 -14.51 4.59
C ALA A 198 8.20 -14.28 3.08
N GLY A 199 8.69 -13.11 2.67
CA GLY A 199 8.89 -12.73 1.27
C GLY A 199 7.62 -12.29 0.53
N GLN A 200 6.50 -12.19 1.22
CA GLN A 200 5.19 -11.85 0.66
C GLN A 200 5.03 -10.33 0.48
N THR A 201 5.99 -9.71 -0.20
CA THR A 201 6.08 -8.25 -0.38
C THR A 201 6.29 -7.92 -1.85
N CYS A 202 5.50 -6.99 -2.38
CA CYS A 202 5.56 -6.58 -3.79
C CYS A 202 6.94 -6.06 -4.23
N VAL A 203 7.69 -5.45 -3.31
CA VAL A 203 9.04 -4.90 -3.52
C VAL A 203 10.16 -5.79 -2.99
N ALA A 204 9.85 -7.01 -2.50
CA ALA A 204 10.86 -7.93 -2.01
C ALA A 204 11.84 -8.30 -3.13
N PRO A 205 13.14 -8.44 -2.85
CA PRO A 205 14.08 -8.99 -3.81
C PRO A 205 13.59 -10.35 -4.32
N ASP A 206 13.40 -10.48 -5.65
CA ASP A 206 12.88 -11.70 -6.26
C ASP A 206 14.02 -12.61 -6.72
N PHE A 207 15.03 -12.03 -7.37
CA PHE A 207 16.23 -12.73 -7.81
C PHE A 207 17.46 -11.83 -7.70
N ALA A 208 18.64 -12.44 -7.64
CA ALA A 208 19.92 -11.72 -7.57
C ALA A 208 20.78 -11.98 -8.82
N LEU A 209 21.28 -10.92 -9.43
CA LEU A 209 22.32 -10.93 -10.46
C LEU A 209 23.63 -10.62 -9.78
N ILE A 210 24.51 -11.63 -9.66
CA ILE A 210 25.72 -11.55 -8.85
C ILE A 210 26.93 -11.67 -9.76
N HIS A 211 27.90 -10.74 -9.62
CA HIS A 211 29.17 -10.86 -10.31
C HIS A 211 29.85 -12.18 -9.94
N GLN A 212 30.39 -12.91 -10.94
CA GLN A 212 30.90 -14.27 -10.77
C GLN A 212 31.96 -14.38 -9.64
N SER A 213 32.84 -13.39 -9.50
CA SER A 213 33.88 -13.37 -8.46
C SER A 213 33.33 -13.26 -7.03
N LYS A 214 32.06 -12.87 -6.86
CA LYS A 214 31.38 -12.65 -5.56
C LYS A 214 30.39 -13.76 -5.21
N LEU A 215 30.06 -14.64 -6.14
CA LEU A 215 29.01 -15.63 -5.98
C LEU A 215 29.26 -16.59 -4.79
N ALA A 216 30.45 -17.18 -4.70
CA ALA A 216 30.76 -18.16 -3.66
C ALA A 216 30.71 -17.53 -2.26
N GLU A 217 31.26 -16.32 -2.08
CA GLU A 217 31.23 -15.57 -0.84
C GLU A 217 29.80 -15.20 -0.46
N PHE A 218 29.00 -14.71 -1.41
CA PHE A 218 27.60 -14.35 -1.20
C PHE A 218 26.74 -15.53 -0.73
N LEU A 219 26.90 -16.70 -1.35
CA LEU A 219 26.16 -17.90 -0.96
C LEU A 219 26.55 -18.36 0.45
N LYS A 220 27.84 -18.30 0.81
CA LYS A 220 28.32 -18.62 2.15
C LYS A 220 27.74 -17.69 3.21
N GLU A 221 27.85 -16.38 3.03
CA GLU A 221 27.35 -15.37 3.96
C GLU A 221 25.81 -15.43 4.09
N SER A 222 25.10 -15.56 2.97
CA SER A 222 23.64 -15.68 2.96
C SER A 222 23.17 -16.90 3.75
N ARG A 223 23.83 -18.06 3.56
CA ARG A 223 23.51 -19.29 4.31
C ARG A 223 23.74 -19.11 5.82
N ALA A 224 24.87 -18.50 6.21
CA ALA A 224 25.18 -18.26 7.60
C ALA A 224 24.13 -17.33 8.28
N ILE A 225 23.69 -16.29 7.56
CA ILE A 225 22.66 -15.36 8.05
C ILE A 225 21.31 -16.08 8.20
N LEU A 226 20.89 -16.85 7.22
CA LEU A 226 19.64 -17.60 7.27
C LEU A 226 19.61 -18.56 8.47
N MET A 227 20.69 -19.32 8.68
CA MET A 227 20.79 -20.25 9.80
C MET A 227 20.85 -19.57 11.18
N SER A 228 21.21 -18.30 11.25
CA SER A 228 21.29 -17.54 12.51
C SER A 228 20.06 -16.74 12.86
N ARG A 229 19.22 -16.39 11.87
CA ARG A 229 18.10 -15.46 12.06
C ARG A 229 16.71 -16.04 11.79
N PHE A 230 16.67 -17.15 11.08
CA PHE A 230 15.46 -17.86 10.65
C PHE A 230 15.60 -19.37 10.90
#